data_23b1e3cdb2d63e298152b2cc0a32d64c
#
_entry.id   23b1e3cdb2d63e298152b2cc0a32d64c
#
_cell.length_a   1.000
_cell.length_b   1.000
_cell.length_c   1.000
_cell.angle_alpha   90.00
_cell.angle_beta   90.00
_cell.angle_gamma   90.00
#
_symmetry.space_group_name_H-M   'P 1'
#
loop_
_entity.id
_entity.type
_entity.pdbx_description
1 polymer ?
#
loop_
_entity_poly.entity_id
_entity_poly.type
_entity_poly.pdbx_seq_one_letter_code
_entity_poly.pdbx_strand_id
1 'polypeptide(L)'
;MSYNHKVSVAAMVTNDKGEILLVNSPWRGWEYPGGLIEPGETFQQALRREIREEAGVEVEIERFVGICKNVGMDIVNIDFTARYVSGELTVSEESTEVKWFTPEAALEAITFPLTKKRLMNMLSGDNAAHLFGFCRDPFTVYDDEVFPVGE
;
A
#
# COMPACT_ATOMS: atom_id res chain seq x y z
N MET A 1 0.31 26.22 17.33
CA MET A 1 -0.19 24.98 16.71
C MET A 1 0.93 24.30 15.97
N SER A 2 1.11 23.00 16.14
CA SER A 2 2.09 22.26 15.37
C SER A 2 1.41 21.39 14.34
N TYR A 3 2.05 21.22 13.18
CA TYR A 3 1.53 20.42 12.07
C TYR A 3 2.35 19.13 11.95
N ASN A 4 1.97 18.12 12.73
CA ASN A 4 2.76 16.90 12.85
C ASN A 4 2.10 15.74 12.08
N HIS A 5 2.10 15.85 10.77
CA HIS A 5 1.62 14.77 9.91
C HIS A 5 2.79 13.88 9.47
N LYS A 6 2.57 12.58 9.48
CA LYS A 6 3.46 11.62 8.84
C LYS A 6 2.88 11.26 7.49
N VAL A 7 3.72 10.92 6.55
CA VAL A 7 3.31 10.50 5.22
C VAL A 7 3.86 9.11 4.95
N SER A 8 2.98 8.22 4.50
CA SER A 8 3.29 6.83 4.18
C SER A 8 2.98 6.56 2.71
N VAL A 9 3.72 5.67 2.09
CA VAL A 9 3.50 5.21 0.73
C VAL A 9 3.38 3.70 0.72
N ALA A 10 2.54 3.18 -0.19
CA ALA A 10 2.34 1.74 -0.32
C ALA A 10 1.98 1.40 -1.75
N ALA A 11 2.20 0.14 -2.14
CA ALA A 11 1.85 -0.30 -3.48
C ALA A 11 1.36 -1.74 -3.54
N MET A 12 0.42 -1.97 -4.44
CA MET A 12 0.11 -3.31 -4.91
C MET A 12 1.11 -3.64 -6.01
N VAL A 13 2.01 -4.59 -5.73
CA VAL A 13 3.02 -5.03 -6.69
C VAL A 13 2.51 -6.29 -7.39
N THR A 14 2.48 -6.29 -8.72
CA THR A 14 2.06 -7.44 -9.51
C THR A 14 3.20 -7.99 -10.34
N ASN A 15 3.18 -9.30 -10.58
CA ASN A 15 4.12 -9.98 -11.49
C ASN A 15 3.43 -10.33 -12.81
N ASP A 16 4.15 -11.00 -13.71
CA ASP A 16 3.63 -11.37 -15.04
C ASP A 16 2.46 -12.35 -14.99
N LYS A 17 2.26 -13.02 -13.87
CA LYS A 17 1.14 -13.95 -13.68
C LYS A 17 -0.09 -13.27 -13.09
N GLY A 18 -0.02 -11.96 -12.84
CA GLY A 18 -1.09 -11.24 -12.18
C GLY A 18 -1.19 -11.50 -10.68
N GLU A 19 -0.17 -12.09 -10.10
CA GLU A 19 -0.11 -12.32 -8.66
C GLU A 19 0.33 -11.07 -7.93
N ILE A 20 -0.11 -10.93 -6.69
CA ILE A 20 0.11 -9.78 -5.84
C ILE A 20 1.11 -10.13 -4.75
N LEU A 21 2.06 -9.24 -4.51
CA LEU A 21 3.06 -9.38 -3.46
C LEU A 21 2.48 -8.98 -2.12
N LEU A 22 2.50 -9.89 -1.16
CA LEU A 22 2.18 -9.57 0.22
C LEU A 22 3.34 -9.92 1.14
N VAL A 23 3.44 -9.16 2.21
CA VAL A 23 4.40 -9.38 3.29
C VAL A 23 3.60 -9.67 4.57
N ASN A 24 4.12 -10.56 5.41
CA ASN A 24 3.48 -10.88 6.67
C ASN A 24 4.19 -10.14 7.80
N SER A 25 3.49 -9.15 8.35
CA SER A 25 3.97 -8.37 9.49
C SER A 25 3.63 -9.13 10.78
N PRO A 26 4.57 -9.21 11.77
CA PRO A 26 4.27 -9.86 13.06
C PRO A 26 3.11 -9.22 13.81
N TRP A 27 2.83 -7.95 13.54
CA TRP A 27 1.80 -7.19 14.28
C TRP A 27 0.48 -7.07 13.54
N ARG A 28 0.52 -7.02 12.18
CA ARG A 28 -0.68 -6.73 11.38
C ARG A 28 -1.11 -7.86 10.47
N GLY A 29 -0.30 -8.94 10.39
CA GLY A 29 -0.57 -10.03 9.46
C GLY A 29 -0.19 -9.66 8.03
N TRP A 30 -0.89 -10.23 7.08
CA TRP A 30 -0.60 -10.01 5.66
C TRP A 30 -1.02 -8.61 5.20
N GLU A 31 -0.13 -7.97 4.46
CA GLU A 31 -0.37 -6.65 3.89
C GLU A 31 0.50 -6.45 2.64
N TYR A 32 0.13 -5.49 1.79
CA TYR A 32 1.00 -5.07 0.70
C TYR A 32 2.14 -4.21 1.28
N PRO A 33 3.30 -4.14 0.58
CA PRO A 33 4.45 -3.42 1.12
C PRO A 33 4.27 -1.91 1.10
N GLY A 34 4.92 -1.24 2.04
CA GLY A 34 4.93 0.20 2.16
C GLY A 34 5.49 0.66 3.48
N GLY A 35 5.56 1.95 3.69
CA GLY A 35 6.03 2.53 4.93
C GLY A 35 6.17 4.04 4.87
N LEU A 36 6.74 4.60 5.93
CA LEU A 36 6.88 6.05 6.08
C LEU A 36 7.94 6.62 5.14
N ILE A 37 7.62 7.78 4.59
CA ILE A 37 8.59 8.57 3.82
C ILE A 37 9.58 9.20 4.79
N GLU A 38 10.86 9.10 4.49
CA GLU A 38 11.91 9.74 5.27
C GLU A 38 12.19 11.16 4.75
N PRO A 39 12.70 12.06 5.61
CA PRO A 39 13.06 13.40 5.18
C PRO A 39 14.00 13.38 3.96
N GLY A 40 13.69 14.19 2.96
CA GLY A 40 14.49 14.29 1.75
C GLY A 40 14.16 13.31 0.65
N GLU A 41 13.27 12.35 0.90
CA GLU A 41 12.85 11.40 -0.13
C GLU A 41 11.65 11.92 -0.92
N THR A 42 11.61 11.61 -2.23
CA THR A 42 10.39 11.72 -3.00
C THR A 42 9.48 10.54 -2.67
N PHE A 43 8.21 10.61 -3.09
CA PHE A 43 7.25 9.51 -2.89
C PHE A 43 7.76 8.22 -3.51
N GLN A 44 8.25 8.28 -4.74
CA GLN A 44 8.72 7.10 -5.48
C GLN A 44 10.01 6.54 -4.88
N GLN A 45 10.93 7.39 -4.43
CA GLN A 45 12.15 6.94 -3.75
C GLN A 45 11.82 6.16 -2.49
N ALA A 46 10.92 6.70 -1.67
CA ALA A 46 10.50 6.04 -0.43
C ALA A 46 9.83 4.70 -0.72
N LEU A 47 8.95 4.67 -1.71
CA LEU A 47 8.22 3.44 -2.07
C LEU A 47 9.17 2.34 -2.54
N ARG A 48 10.10 2.66 -3.43
CA ARG A 48 11.10 1.69 -3.89
C ARG A 48 11.98 1.18 -2.76
N ARG A 49 12.39 2.07 -1.87
CA ARG A 49 13.20 1.70 -0.70
C ARG A 49 12.43 0.75 0.22
N GLU A 50 11.20 1.08 0.55
CA GLU A 50 10.36 0.24 1.44
C GLU A 50 10.12 -1.14 0.83
N ILE A 51 9.81 -1.22 -0.45
CA ILE A 51 9.60 -2.51 -1.12
C ILE A 51 10.88 -3.33 -1.13
N ARG A 52 12.01 -2.70 -1.38
CA ARG A 52 13.31 -3.38 -1.35
C ARG A 52 13.63 -3.90 0.04
N GLU A 53 13.42 -3.07 1.06
CA GLU A 53 13.68 -3.46 2.46
C GLU A 53 12.76 -4.57 2.94
N GLU A 54 11.48 -4.52 2.61
CA GLU A 54 10.49 -5.47 3.10
C GLU A 54 10.44 -6.78 2.31
N ALA A 55 10.70 -6.74 1.02
CA ALA A 55 10.49 -7.88 0.13
C ALA A 55 11.69 -8.24 -0.74
N GLY A 56 12.71 -7.38 -0.84
CA GLY A 56 13.93 -7.66 -1.59
C GLY A 56 13.83 -7.49 -3.10
N VAL A 57 12.78 -6.87 -3.60
CA VAL A 57 12.55 -6.77 -5.05
C VAL A 57 12.60 -5.34 -5.55
N GLU A 58 12.89 -5.20 -6.85
CA GLU A 58 12.83 -3.94 -7.58
C GLU A 58 11.54 -3.88 -8.36
N VAL A 59 10.94 -2.69 -8.42
CA VAL A 59 9.66 -2.48 -9.07
C VAL A 59 9.68 -1.25 -9.95
N GLU A 60 8.72 -1.21 -10.88
CA GLU A 60 8.41 -0.03 -11.66
C GLU A 60 7.03 0.46 -11.21
N ILE A 61 6.95 1.70 -10.76
CA ILE A 61 5.70 2.28 -10.28
C ILE A 61 4.85 2.63 -11.50
N GLU A 62 3.59 2.16 -11.51
CA GLU A 62 2.75 2.29 -12.70
C GLU A 62 1.66 3.34 -12.56
N ARG A 63 0.93 3.33 -11.43
CA ARG A 63 -0.26 4.18 -11.32
C ARG A 63 -0.42 4.72 -9.91
N PHE A 64 -0.82 5.98 -9.82
CA PHE A 64 -1.32 6.57 -8.57
C PHE A 64 -2.77 6.10 -8.38
N VAL A 65 -3.08 5.57 -7.21
CA VAL A 65 -4.42 5.05 -6.90
C VAL A 65 -5.23 6.01 -6.05
N GLY A 66 -4.61 6.57 -5.03
CA GLY A 66 -5.35 7.46 -4.14
C GLY A 66 -4.63 7.80 -2.86
N ILE A 67 -5.36 8.52 -2.02
CA ILE A 67 -4.86 8.99 -0.72
C ILE A 67 -5.92 8.65 0.33
N CYS A 68 -5.47 8.15 1.48
CA CYS A 68 -6.35 8.06 2.64
C CYS A 68 -5.65 8.63 3.87
N LYS A 69 -6.41 9.23 4.75
CA LYS A 69 -5.86 9.82 5.97
C LYS A 69 -6.36 9.07 7.19
N ASN A 70 -5.42 8.60 8.00
CA ASN A 70 -5.72 8.18 9.36
C ASN A 70 -5.96 9.45 10.18
N VAL A 71 -7.23 9.75 10.44
CA VAL A 71 -7.62 10.99 11.10
C VAL A 71 -7.19 10.99 12.57
N GLY A 72 -7.22 9.83 13.22
CA GLY A 72 -6.84 9.72 14.63
C GLY A 72 -5.35 9.88 14.89
N MET A 73 -4.51 9.48 13.95
CA MET A 73 -3.05 9.52 14.12
C MET A 73 -2.35 10.54 13.21
N ASP A 74 -3.10 11.26 12.39
CA ASP A 74 -2.56 12.24 11.44
C ASP A 74 -1.48 11.64 10.52
N ILE A 75 -1.81 10.51 9.91
CA ILE A 75 -0.97 9.86 8.91
C ILE A 75 -1.67 9.93 7.56
N VAL A 76 -0.98 10.48 6.57
CA VAL A 76 -1.44 10.52 5.18
C VAL A 76 -0.84 9.31 4.47
N ASN A 77 -1.68 8.46 3.89
CA ASN A 77 -1.24 7.28 3.16
C ASN A 77 -1.49 7.48 1.68
N ILE A 78 -0.47 7.25 0.86
CA ILE A 78 -0.53 7.41 -0.60
C ILE A 78 -0.34 6.04 -1.24
N ASP A 79 -1.27 5.64 -2.09
CA ASP A 79 -1.32 4.31 -2.68
C ASP A 79 -1.02 4.32 -4.17
N PHE A 80 -0.24 3.32 -4.59
CA PHE A 80 0.15 3.12 -5.98
C PHE A 80 -0.06 1.67 -6.40
N THR A 81 -0.02 1.44 -7.71
CA THR A 81 0.26 0.11 -8.25
C THR A 81 1.67 0.11 -8.80
N ALA A 82 2.31 -1.05 -8.78
CA ALA A 82 3.67 -1.22 -9.26
C ALA A 82 3.83 -2.59 -9.89
N ARG A 83 4.81 -2.72 -10.78
CA ARG A 83 5.11 -3.96 -11.48
C ARG A 83 6.48 -4.48 -11.02
N TYR A 84 6.53 -5.76 -10.72
CA TYR A 84 7.77 -6.45 -10.40
C TYR A 84 8.74 -6.41 -11.59
N VAL A 85 9.99 -6.08 -11.31
CA VAL A 85 11.05 -6.05 -12.34
C VAL A 85 12.09 -7.13 -12.09
N SER A 86 12.63 -7.23 -10.88
CA SER A 86 13.70 -8.16 -10.58
C SER A 86 13.86 -8.39 -9.08
N GLY A 87 14.69 -9.35 -8.73
CA GLY A 87 15.03 -9.67 -7.35
C GLY A 87 14.28 -10.90 -6.84
N GLU A 88 14.85 -11.54 -5.84
CA GLU A 88 14.23 -12.69 -5.17
C GLU A 88 13.53 -12.22 -3.90
N LEU A 89 12.35 -12.78 -3.65
CA LEU A 89 11.62 -12.48 -2.42
C LEU A 89 12.48 -12.79 -1.20
N THR A 90 12.65 -11.80 -0.34
CA THR A 90 13.52 -11.90 0.83
C THR A 90 12.78 -11.38 2.04
N VAL A 91 12.83 -12.14 3.14
CA VAL A 91 12.23 -11.74 4.41
C VAL A 91 13.12 -10.72 5.12
N SER A 92 12.54 -10.02 6.10
CA SER A 92 13.24 -9.05 6.94
C SER A 92 12.76 -9.20 8.38
N GLU A 93 13.27 -8.39 9.30
CA GLU A 93 12.79 -8.39 10.68
C GLU A 93 11.33 -7.95 10.76
N GLU A 94 10.90 -7.11 9.84
CA GLU A 94 9.53 -6.59 9.79
C GLU A 94 8.60 -7.42 8.92
N SER A 95 9.15 -8.31 8.07
CA SER A 95 8.40 -9.16 7.15
C SER A 95 8.86 -10.60 7.30
N THR A 96 8.18 -11.35 8.13
CA THR A 96 8.59 -12.74 8.44
C THR A 96 8.26 -13.72 7.31
N GLU A 97 7.34 -13.37 6.44
CA GLU A 97 7.04 -14.11 5.22
C GLU A 97 6.78 -13.13 4.08
N VAL A 98 7.17 -13.51 2.88
CA VAL A 98 6.93 -12.72 1.67
C VAL A 98 6.50 -13.69 0.59
N LYS A 99 5.35 -13.46 -0.02
CA LYS A 99 4.78 -14.39 -1.01
C LYS A 99 3.99 -13.68 -2.10
N TRP A 100 3.87 -14.38 -3.22
CA TRP A 100 2.93 -14.02 -4.28
C TRP A 100 1.58 -14.69 -4.02
N PHE A 101 0.50 -13.93 -4.19
CA PHE A 101 -0.88 -14.41 -4.00
C PHE A 101 -1.70 -14.10 -5.24
N THR A 102 -2.66 -14.95 -5.56
CA THR A 102 -3.70 -14.53 -6.51
C THR A 102 -4.48 -13.37 -5.87
N PRO A 103 -5.13 -12.50 -6.67
CA PRO A 103 -5.94 -11.43 -6.08
C PRO A 103 -6.98 -11.92 -5.08
N GLU A 104 -7.64 -13.03 -5.36
CA GLU A 104 -8.64 -13.61 -4.47
C GLU A 104 -8.02 -14.09 -3.16
N ALA A 105 -6.88 -14.78 -3.24
CA ALA A 105 -6.17 -15.26 -2.06
C ALA A 105 -5.62 -14.09 -1.22
N ALA A 106 -5.16 -13.02 -1.87
CA ALA A 106 -4.68 -11.83 -1.19
C ALA A 106 -5.80 -11.18 -0.36
N LEU A 107 -6.99 -11.03 -0.95
CA LEU A 107 -8.13 -10.46 -0.24
C LEU A 107 -8.58 -11.32 0.94
N GLU A 108 -8.46 -12.64 0.83
CA GLU A 108 -8.76 -13.55 1.94
C GLU A 108 -7.70 -13.48 3.05
N ALA A 109 -6.43 -13.35 2.67
CA ALA A 109 -5.33 -13.34 3.64
C ALA A 109 -5.31 -12.07 4.48
N ILE A 110 -5.71 -10.95 3.90
CA ILE A 110 -5.70 -9.65 4.58
C ILE A 110 -6.91 -9.57 5.52
N THR A 111 -6.64 -9.32 6.81
CA THR A 111 -7.69 -9.29 7.83
C THR A 111 -8.06 -7.89 8.28
N PHE A 112 -7.16 -6.92 8.16
CA PHE A 112 -7.48 -5.54 8.55
C PHE A 112 -8.40 -4.87 7.52
N PRO A 113 -9.55 -4.35 7.97
CA PRO A 113 -10.51 -3.72 7.06
C PRO A 113 -9.92 -2.59 6.23
N LEU A 114 -9.07 -1.77 6.81
CA LEU A 114 -8.40 -0.67 6.10
C LEU A 114 -7.53 -1.20 4.97
N THR A 115 -6.67 -2.16 5.26
CA THR A 115 -5.75 -2.73 4.27
C THR A 115 -6.53 -3.37 3.12
N LYS A 116 -7.61 -4.07 3.46
CA LYS A 116 -8.49 -4.68 2.46
C LYS A 116 -9.15 -3.62 1.57
N LYS A 117 -9.68 -2.55 2.15
CA LYS A 117 -10.28 -1.46 1.39
C LYS A 117 -9.29 -0.82 0.42
N ARG A 118 -8.07 -0.54 0.89
CA ARG A 118 -7.04 0.06 0.06
C ARG A 118 -6.64 -0.88 -1.09
N LEU A 119 -6.49 -2.18 -0.81
CA LEU A 119 -6.20 -3.16 -1.85
C LEU A 119 -7.32 -3.24 -2.88
N MET A 120 -8.57 -3.19 -2.45
CA MET A 120 -9.70 -3.18 -3.37
C MET A 120 -9.66 -1.95 -4.29
N ASN A 121 -9.29 -0.79 -3.78
CA ASN A 121 -9.11 0.40 -4.60
C ASN A 121 -7.98 0.22 -5.61
N MET A 122 -6.86 -0.38 -5.20
CA MET A 122 -5.74 -0.68 -6.09
C MET A 122 -6.13 -1.67 -7.20
N LEU A 123 -6.98 -2.65 -6.86
CA LEU A 123 -7.44 -3.68 -7.79
C LEU A 123 -8.52 -3.18 -8.75
N SER A 124 -9.18 -2.07 -8.45
CA SER A 124 -10.35 -1.61 -9.21
C SER A 124 -10.08 -1.40 -10.69
N GLY A 125 -8.84 -1.03 -11.03
CA GLY A 125 -8.48 -0.79 -12.42
C GLY A 125 -9.22 0.39 -13.06
N ASP A 126 -9.97 1.15 -12.26
CA ASP A 126 -10.65 2.35 -12.75
C ASP A 126 -9.62 3.45 -12.99
N ASN A 127 -9.91 4.37 -13.88
CA ASN A 127 -9.02 5.50 -14.14
C ASN A 127 -9.42 6.65 -13.22
N ALA A 128 -9.24 6.45 -11.91
CA ALA A 128 -9.74 7.38 -10.90
C ALA A 128 -8.81 7.43 -9.68
N ALA A 129 -8.87 8.53 -8.96
CA ALA A 129 -8.20 8.69 -7.68
C ALA A 129 -9.20 8.46 -6.56
N HIS A 130 -8.86 7.59 -5.62
CA HIS A 130 -9.68 7.27 -4.46
C HIS A 130 -9.23 8.10 -3.26
N LEU A 131 -10.18 8.70 -2.57
CA LEU A 131 -9.89 9.60 -1.46
C LEU A 131 -10.83 9.31 -0.29
N PHE A 132 -10.29 9.05 0.89
CA PHE A 132 -11.10 8.89 2.09
C PHE A 132 -10.30 9.17 3.36
N GLY A 133 -11.01 9.46 4.44
CA GLY A 133 -10.43 9.46 5.78
C GLY A 133 -10.94 8.28 6.58
N PHE A 134 -10.26 7.93 7.66
CA PHE A 134 -10.69 6.82 8.51
C PHE A 134 -10.18 6.98 9.93
N CYS A 135 -10.86 6.28 10.85
CA CYS A 135 -10.38 5.98 12.20
C CYS A 135 -10.41 4.46 12.39
N ARG A 136 -9.59 3.95 13.30
CA ARG A 136 -9.39 2.50 13.40
C ARG A 136 -10.30 1.77 14.38
N ASP A 137 -10.54 2.32 15.54
CA ASP A 137 -11.21 1.60 16.62
C ASP A 137 -12.45 2.35 17.12
N PRO A 138 -13.64 2.09 16.54
CA PRO A 138 -13.93 1.15 15.45
C PRO A 138 -13.52 1.69 14.08
N PHE A 139 -13.32 0.79 13.13
CA PHE A 139 -12.99 1.19 11.75
C PHE A 139 -14.18 1.96 11.16
N THR A 140 -13.94 3.23 10.89
CA THR A 140 -14.94 4.15 10.36
C THR A 140 -14.36 4.90 9.19
N VAL A 141 -15.11 4.99 8.11
CA VAL A 141 -14.67 5.67 6.88
C VAL A 141 -15.44 6.99 6.74
N TYR A 142 -14.70 8.04 6.38
CA TYR A 142 -15.24 9.39 6.18
C TYR A 142 -14.95 9.85 4.75
N ASP A 143 -15.91 10.58 4.18
CA ASP A 143 -15.69 11.28 2.91
C ASP A 143 -15.07 10.38 1.82
N ASP A 144 -15.67 9.21 1.62
CA ASP A 144 -15.20 8.22 0.66
C ASP A 144 -15.65 8.63 -0.75
N GLU A 145 -14.71 9.15 -1.54
CA GLU A 145 -15.00 9.67 -2.86
C GLU A 145 -14.03 9.18 -3.92
N VAL A 146 -14.50 9.15 -5.14
CA VAL A 146 -13.72 8.73 -6.30
C VAL A 146 -13.74 9.86 -7.32
N PHE A 147 -12.56 10.30 -7.72
CA PHE A 147 -12.39 11.42 -8.65
C PHE A 147 -11.83 10.90 -9.98
N PRO A 148 -12.50 11.13 -11.11
CA PRO A 148 -11.94 10.75 -12.41
C PRO A 148 -10.61 11.46 -12.66
N VAL A 149 -9.60 10.76 -13.16
CA VAL A 149 -8.30 11.34 -13.49
C VAL A 149 -8.03 11.19 -14.99
N GLY A 150 -8.34 12.23 -15.74
CA GLY A 150 -8.05 12.29 -17.15
C GLY A 150 -8.78 11.24 -17.98
N GLU A 151 -8.33 11.10 -19.20
CA GLU A 151 -8.82 10.11 -20.15
C GLU A 151 -7.82 9.00 -20.38
#